data_f1b053cab96a5ef11fe25fb07b84f617
#
_entry.id   f1b053cab96a5ef11fe25fb07b84f617
#
_cell.length_a   1.000
_cell.length_b   1.000
_cell.length_c   1.000
_cell.angle_alpha   90.00
_cell.angle_beta   90.00
_cell.angle_gamma   90.00
#
_symmetry.space_group_name_H-M   'P 1'
#
loop_
_entity.id
_entity.type
_entity.pdbx_description
1 polymer ?
#
loop_
_entity_poly.entity_id
_entity_poly.type
_entity_poly.pdbx_seq_one_letter_code
_entity_poly.pdbx_strand_id
1 'polypeptide(L)'
;MSSKARGRLRNWLNAVVNRQDYLARLQVAVSQLHNCGATWRESVPVHEVFLGETVWKGEVEVYDLTGHPKANRAYAWSHREGKNDEGERFVAVLEIPPVDSAQKAVQVQIVKDFKTKSG
;
A
#
# COMPACT_ATOMS: atom_id res chain seq x y z
N MET A 1 -23.28 -22.67 23.63
CA MET A 1 -22.58 -21.70 22.78
C MET A 1 -22.26 -22.31 21.44
N SER A 2 -22.62 -21.62 20.40
CA SER A 2 -22.42 -22.10 19.04
C SER A 2 -20.93 -21.97 18.65
N SER A 3 -20.35 -23.04 18.09
CA SER A 3 -18.97 -23.05 17.60
C SER A 3 -18.76 -22.03 16.48
N LYS A 4 -19.84 -21.66 15.78
CA LYS A 4 -19.80 -20.64 14.72
C LYS A 4 -19.49 -19.25 15.29
N ALA A 5 -20.05 -18.90 16.45
CA ALA A 5 -19.80 -17.61 17.07
C ALA A 5 -18.33 -17.46 17.49
N ARG A 6 -17.74 -18.54 18.03
CA ARG A 6 -16.32 -18.55 18.42
C ARG A 6 -15.42 -18.41 17.20
N GLY A 7 -15.76 -19.09 16.10
CA GLY A 7 -15.00 -19.00 14.86
C GLY A 7 -15.00 -17.60 14.27
N ARG A 8 -16.16 -16.93 14.29
CA ARG A 8 -16.29 -15.56 13.78
C ARG A 8 -15.46 -14.57 14.59
N LEU A 9 -15.48 -14.70 15.92
CA LEU A 9 -14.71 -13.82 16.78
C LEU A 9 -13.21 -14.01 16.57
N ARG A 10 -12.75 -15.27 16.45
CA ARG A 10 -11.35 -15.57 16.20
C ARG A 10 -10.89 -15.00 14.86
N ASN A 11 -11.70 -15.18 13.82
CA ASN A 11 -11.37 -14.65 12.48
C ASN A 11 -11.29 -13.13 12.48
N TRP A 12 -12.19 -12.47 13.20
CA TRP A 12 -12.17 -11.02 13.33
C TRP A 12 -10.90 -10.54 14.03
N LEU A 13 -10.54 -11.18 15.15
CA LEU A 13 -9.32 -10.84 15.89
C LEU A 13 -8.07 -11.06 15.05
N ASN A 14 -8.00 -12.17 14.31
CA ASN A 14 -6.87 -12.44 13.42
C ASN A 14 -6.77 -11.38 12.32
N ALA A 15 -7.88 -10.97 11.74
CA ALA A 15 -7.91 -9.94 10.71
C ALA A 15 -7.39 -8.59 11.23
N VAL A 16 -7.79 -8.21 12.45
CA VAL A 16 -7.33 -6.97 13.09
C VAL A 16 -5.82 -7.02 13.34
N VAL A 17 -5.32 -8.12 13.89
CA VAL A 17 -3.89 -8.30 14.18
C VAL A 17 -3.08 -8.28 12.88
N ASN A 18 -3.55 -8.99 11.85
CA ASN A 18 -2.87 -9.05 10.55
C ASN A 18 -2.81 -7.67 9.90
N ARG A 19 -3.87 -6.89 10.01
CA ARG A 19 -3.91 -5.53 9.48
C ARG A 19 -2.91 -4.62 10.21
N GLN A 20 -2.87 -4.68 11.54
CA GLN A 20 -1.92 -3.89 12.32
C GLN A 20 -0.48 -4.27 12.00
N ASP A 21 -0.21 -5.55 11.86
CA ASP A 21 1.11 -6.06 11.47
C ASP A 21 1.49 -5.55 10.07
N TYR A 22 0.58 -5.63 9.13
CA TYR A 22 0.79 -5.12 7.77
C TYR A 22 1.14 -3.64 7.78
N LEU A 23 0.35 -2.82 8.50
CA LEU A 23 0.58 -1.38 8.57
C LEU A 23 1.94 -1.06 9.22
N ALA A 24 2.34 -1.83 10.23
CA ALA A 24 3.64 -1.65 10.89
C ALA A 24 4.79 -2.00 9.96
N ARG A 25 4.70 -3.11 9.22
CA ARG A 25 5.72 -3.52 8.24
C ARG A 25 5.82 -2.50 7.11
N LEU A 26 4.70 -1.99 6.66
CA LEU A 26 4.66 -0.98 5.61
C LEU A 26 5.28 0.34 6.10
N GLN A 27 5.03 0.72 7.35
CA GLN A 27 5.64 1.90 7.97
C GLN A 27 7.16 1.81 7.97
N VAL A 28 7.69 0.65 8.35
CA VAL A 28 9.14 0.40 8.35
C VAL A 28 9.69 0.51 6.91
N ALA A 29 8.97 -0.08 5.95
CA ALA A 29 9.38 -0.02 4.55
C ALA A 29 9.43 1.42 4.03
N VAL A 30 8.41 2.23 4.33
CA VAL A 30 8.38 3.65 3.94
C VAL A 30 9.58 4.39 4.53
N SER A 31 9.81 4.19 5.82
CA SER A 31 10.94 4.84 6.53
C SER A 31 12.29 4.46 5.91
N GLN A 32 12.48 3.20 5.58
CA GLN A 32 13.73 2.70 5.01
C GLN A 32 13.91 3.15 3.56
N LEU A 33 12.86 3.10 2.76
CA LEU A 33 12.92 3.49 1.34
C LEU A 33 13.24 4.97 1.16
N HIS A 34 12.75 5.81 2.07
CA HIS A 34 12.87 7.26 1.92
C HIS A 34 13.69 7.94 3.02
N ASN A 35 14.26 7.15 3.92
CA ASN A 35 15.18 7.61 4.97
C ASN A 35 14.57 8.76 5.79
N CYS A 36 13.38 8.53 6.34
CA CYS A 36 12.65 9.52 7.13
C CYS A 36 11.71 8.82 8.10
N GLY A 37 11.10 9.59 9.00
CA GLY A 37 10.04 9.08 9.86
C GLY A 37 8.74 8.93 9.08
N ALA A 38 7.90 7.96 9.46
CA ALA A 38 6.61 7.73 8.83
C ALA A 38 5.57 7.38 9.89
N THR A 39 4.40 8.02 9.80
CA THR A 39 3.27 7.78 10.70
C THR A 39 2.02 7.54 9.86
N TRP A 40 1.33 6.42 10.11
CA TRP A 40 0.12 6.08 9.37
C TRP A 40 -0.97 7.12 9.60
N ARG A 41 -1.63 7.52 8.52
CA ARG A 41 -2.70 8.51 8.55
C ARG A 41 -4.06 7.92 8.22
N GLU A 42 -4.18 7.25 7.08
CA GLU A 42 -5.46 6.72 6.61
C GLU A 42 -5.26 5.69 5.49
N SER A 43 -6.32 4.93 5.22
CA SER A 43 -6.40 4.02 4.08
C SER A 43 -7.33 4.63 3.04
N VAL A 44 -6.92 4.60 1.78
CA VAL A 44 -7.71 5.12 0.66
C VAL A 44 -7.94 4.00 -0.34
N PRO A 45 -9.21 3.63 -0.62
CA PRO A 45 -9.49 2.65 -1.67
C PRO A 45 -9.21 3.26 -3.05
N VAL A 46 -8.55 2.50 -3.91
CA VAL A 46 -8.24 2.92 -5.27
C VAL A 46 -8.64 1.82 -6.24
N HIS A 47 -9.27 2.20 -7.33
CA HIS A 47 -9.67 1.28 -8.40
C HIS A 47 -9.37 1.94 -9.74
N GLU A 48 -8.39 1.41 -10.45
CA GLU A 48 -8.00 1.90 -11.76
C GLU A 48 -8.53 0.98 -12.86
N VAL A 49 -9.21 1.58 -13.83
CA VAL A 49 -9.79 0.88 -14.98
C VAL A 49 -9.19 1.45 -16.26
N PHE A 50 -8.81 0.58 -17.19
CA PHE A 50 -8.31 0.97 -18.50
C PHE A 50 -9.00 0.12 -19.57
N LEU A 51 -9.66 0.77 -20.52
CA LEU A 51 -10.40 0.12 -21.60
C LEU A 51 -11.42 -0.92 -21.08
N GLY A 52 -12.12 -0.56 -20.01
CA GLY A 52 -13.15 -1.41 -19.41
C GLY A 52 -12.64 -2.51 -18.50
N GLU A 53 -11.33 -2.64 -18.32
CA GLU A 53 -10.74 -3.67 -17.47
C GLU A 53 -10.04 -3.08 -16.25
N THR A 54 -10.18 -3.77 -15.12
CA THR A 54 -9.47 -3.37 -13.90
C THR A 54 -7.99 -3.66 -14.06
N VAL A 55 -7.16 -2.62 -13.99
CA VAL A 55 -5.70 -2.75 -14.05
C VAL A 55 -5.07 -2.67 -12.67
N TRP A 56 -5.77 -2.15 -11.68
CA TRP A 56 -5.32 -2.13 -10.30
C TRP A 56 -6.51 -1.90 -9.37
N LYS A 57 -6.55 -2.64 -8.27
CA LYS A 57 -7.57 -2.47 -7.24
C LYS A 57 -6.99 -2.83 -5.88
N GLY A 58 -7.21 -1.97 -4.89
CA GLY A 58 -6.73 -2.22 -3.54
C GLY A 58 -6.85 -1.00 -2.66
N GLU A 59 -6.24 -1.08 -1.50
CA GLU A 59 -6.15 0.04 -0.57
C GLU A 59 -4.74 0.59 -0.55
N VAL A 60 -4.63 1.91 -0.63
CA VAL A 60 -3.37 2.63 -0.49
C VAL A 60 -3.31 3.18 0.93
N GLU A 61 -2.21 2.92 1.63
CA GLU A 61 -2.00 3.44 2.98
C GLU A 61 -1.24 4.76 2.89
N VAL A 62 -1.76 5.76 3.57
CA VAL A 62 -1.19 7.10 3.55
C VAL A 62 -0.38 7.31 4.82
N TYR A 63 0.88 7.73 4.67
CA TYR A 63 1.79 8.01 5.77
C TYR A 63 2.23 9.47 5.75
N ASP A 64 2.15 10.13 6.90
CA ASP A 64 2.76 11.45 7.06
C ASP A 64 4.25 11.25 7.32
N LEU A 65 5.08 12.03 6.66
CA LEU A 65 6.54 11.92 6.75
C LEU A 65 7.12 13.00 7.64
N THR A 66 8.18 12.64 8.37
CA THR A 66 8.92 13.56 9.22
C THR A 66 10.38 13.50 8.82
N GLY A 67 10.97 14.65 8.50
CA GLY A 67 12.40 14.74 8.19
C GLY A 67 12.75 14.48 6.74
N HIS A 68 11.76 14.33 5.85
CA HIS A 68 12.07 14.21 4.41
C HIS A 68 12.22 15.60 3.80
N PRO A 69 13.29 15.83 2.99
CA PRO A 69 13.57 17.17 2.46
C PRO A 69 12.60 17.68 1.41
N LYS A 70 11.86 16.78 0.74
CA LYS A 70 11.02 17.16 -0.41
C LYS A 70 9.55 16.84 -0.28
N ALA A 71 9.17 15.94 0.63
CA ALA A 71 7.79 15.47 0.73
C ALA A 71 7.34 15.39 2.18
N ASN A 72 6.05 15.66 2.41
CA ASN A 72 5.42 15.54 3.73
C ASN A 72 4.56 14.29 3.85
N ARG A 73 4.37 13.56 2.77
CA ARG A 73 3.46 12.42 2.72
C ARG A 73 3.93 11.39 1.70
N ALA A 74 3.60 10.12 1.97
CA ALA A 74 3.84 9.03 1.04
C ALA A 74 2.60 8.16 0.93
N TYR A 75 2.42 7.57 -0.24
CA TYR A 75 1.35 6.63 -0.56
C TYR A 75 1.96 5.26 -0.73
N ALA A 76 1.52 4.30 0.06
CA ALA A 76 2.22 3.02 0.14
C ALA A 76 1.26 1.83 0.08
N TRP A 77 1.75 0.73 -0.47
CA TRP A 77 1.04 -0.55 -0.53
C TRP A 77 2.05 -1.66 -0.74
N SER A 78 1.57 -2.90 -0.63
CA SER A 78 2.40 -4.04 -0.98
C SER A 78 1.87 -4.71 -2.23
N HIS A 79 2.78 -5.31 -2.96
CA HIS A 79 2.51 -6.03 -4.20
C HIS A 79 3.11 -7.42 -4.08
N ARG A 80 2.32 -8.44 -4.39
CA ARG A 80 2.81 -9.81 -4.38
C ARG A 80 3.43 -10.15 -5.71
N GLU A 81 4.59 -10.80 -5.66
CA GLU A 81 5.35 -11.19 -6.85
C GLU A 81 5.64 -12.68 -6.79
N GLY A 82 5.92 -13.27 -7.97
CA GLY A 82 6.27 -14.68 -8.09
C GLY A 82 5.09 -15.55 -8.48
N LYS A 83 5.39 -16.79 -8.86
CA LYS A 83 4.39 -17.73 -9.40
C LYS A 83 3.34 -18.14 -8.38
N ASN A 84 3.68 -18.12 -7.08
CA ASN A 84 2.80 -18.55 -6.00
C ASN A 84 2.52 -17.43 -5.00
N ASP A 85 2.67 -16.17 -5.40
CA ASP A 85 2.52 -15.02 -4.52
C ASP A 85 3.41 -15.10 -3.27
N GLU A 86 4.59 -15.69 -3.40
CA GLU A 86 5.51 -15.91 -2.28
C GLU A 86 6.30 -14.67 -1.90
N GLY A 87 6.54 -13.77 -2.88
CA GLY A 87 7.25 -12.52 -2.64
C GLY A 87 6.31 -11.37 -2.35
N GLU A 88 6.72 -10.50 -1.44
CA GLU A 88 5.99 -9.27 -1.13
C GLU A 88 6.91 -8.09 -1.36
N ARG A 89 6.53 -7.21 -2.26
CA ARG A 89 7.28 -5.98 -2.53
C ARG A 89 6.50 -4.79 -1.98
N PHE A 90 7.19 -3.97 -1.21
CA PHE A 90 6.61 -2.73 -0.70
C PHE A 90 6.88 -1.59 -1.67
N VAL A 91 5.84 -0.81 -1.93
CA VAL A 91 5.89 0.36 -2.80
C VAL A 91 5.53 1.57 -1.96
N ALA A 92 6.32 2.64 -2.07
CA ALA A 92 6.04 3.90 -1.38
C ALA A 92 6.35 5.05 -2.33
N VAL A 93 5.30 5.75 -2.75
CA VAL A 93 5.39 6.87 -3.69
C VAL A 93 5.27 8.17 -2.90
N LEU A 94 6.26 9.04 -3.03
CA LEU A 94 6.26 10.34 -2.36
C LEU A 94 5.24 11.29 -2.97
N GLU A 95 4.62 12.11 -2.12
CA GLU A 95 3.73 13.18 -2.58
C GLU A 95 4.57 14.36 -3.10
N ILE A 96 5.03 14.21 -4.32
CA ILE A 96 5.77 15.25 -5.05
C ILE A 96 5.02 15.47 -6.36
N PRO A 97 4.71 16.70 -6.77
CA PRO A 97 3.97 16.92 -8.01
C PRO A 97 4.57 16.16 -9.20
N PRO A 98 3.75 15.51 -10.04
CA PRO A 98 2.29 15.59 -10.11
C PRO A 98 1.50 14.68 -9.18
N VAL A 99 2.15 13.95 -8.27
CA VAL A 99 1.48 13.06 -7.33
C VAL A 99 0.88 13.90 -6.20
N ASP A 100 -0.45 13.95 -6.15
CA ASP A 100 -1.20 14.73 -5.16
C ASP A 100 -2.30 13.91 -4.46
N SER A 101 -2.39 12.62 -4.78
CA SER A 101 -3.42 11.74 -4.23
C SER A 101 -2.98 10.28 -4.31
N ALA A 102 -3.66 9.43 -3.57
CA ALA A 102 -3.44 7.99 -3.62
C ALA A 102 -3.67 7.43 -5.02
N GLN A 103 -4.71 7.89 -5.70
CA GLN A 103 -5.01 7.43 -7.05
C GLN A 103 -3.91 7.82 -8.04
N LYS A 104 -3.41 9.05 -7.95
CA LYS A 104 -2.32 9.51 -8.82
C LYS A 104 -1.04 8.71 -8.55
N ALA A 105 -0.77 8.37 -7.30
CA ALA A 105 0.39 7.56 -6.94
C ALA A 105 0.33 6.17 -7.59
N VAL A 106 -0.84 5.54 -7.59
CA VAL A 106 -1.04 4.24 -8.25
C VAL A 106 -0.85 4.38 -9.77
N GLN A 107 -1.42 5.42 -10.38
CA GLN A 107 -1.28 5.66 -11.82
C GLN A 107 0.18 5.81 -12.23
N VAL A 108 0.94 6.59 -11.49
CA VAL A 108 2.36 6.81 -11.77
C VAL A 108 3.13 5.49 -11.65
N GLN A 109 2.82 4.68 -10.64
CA GLN A 109 3.50 3.41 -10.45
C GLN A 109 3.16 2.41 -11.55
N ILE A 110 1.91 2.36 -12.00
CA ILE A 110 1.48 1.51 -13.12
C ILE A 110 2.29 1.84 -14.37
N VAL A 111 2.43 3.12 -14.70
CA VAL A 111 3.19 3.58 -15.86
C VAL A 111 4.66 3.18 -15.72
N LYS A 112 5.23 3.36 -14.55
CA LYS A 112 6.63 3.02 -14.27
C LYS A 112 6.87 1.51 -14.43
N ASP A 113 5.98 0.68 -13.89
CA ASP A 113 6.08 -0.78 -13.98
C ASP A 113 5.95 -1.24 -15.43
N PHE A 114 5.04 -0.64 -16.18
CA PHE A 114 4.84 -0.93 -17.60
C PHE A 114 6.10 -0.63 -18.41
N LYS A 115 6.72 0.52 -18.18
CA LYS A 115 7.96 0.90 -18.87
C LYS A 115 9.11 -0.06 -18.55
N THR A 116 9.19 -0.49 -17.31
CA THR A 116 10.24 -1.42 -16.88
C THR A 116 10.08 -2.78 -17.56
N LYS A 117 8.83 -3.27 -17.69
CA LYS A 117 8.56 -4.57 -18.33
C LYS A 117 8.74 -4.54 -19.84
N SER A 118 8.49 -3.40 -20.48
CA SER A 118 8.59 -3.28 -21.93
C SER A 118 9.98 -2.89 -22.42
N GLY A 119 10.86 -2.56 -21.49
CA GLY A 119 12.26 -2.29 -21.78
C GLY A 119 13.08 -3.56 -21.59
#